data_790f5ee759afb9d594442eec2f8540d4
#
_entry.id   790f5ee759afb9d594442eec2f8540d4
#
_cell.length_a   1.000
_cell.length_b   1.000
_cell.length_c   1.000
_cell.angle_alpha   90.00
_cell.angle_beta   90.00
_cell.angle_gamma   90.00
#
_symmetry.space_group_name_H-M   'P 1'
#
loop_
_entity.id
_entity.type
_entity.pdbx_description
1 polymer ?
#
loop_
_entity_poly.entity_id
_entity_poly.type
_entity_poly.pdbx_seq_one_letter_code
_entity_poly.pdbx_strand_id
1 'polypeptide(L)'
;MLEIYLFVNPLGGKCLASERTILKLARELPEKISYQFIPLLSMQMGHTHNASLAERNQAYQDRYRTILDYKAALFQGKKRGRQFLIRLQDTMIENELSYSEDLATLVADATHLDMDMFLEDRHSEIARKSFITDQRLAAEMGIQHPSTAVFYNALSEDAGLKVEEISYPIVKEVCESQGFSINEAQEEYGSRNNFRVL
;
A
#
# COMPACT_ATOMS: atom_id res chain seq x y z
N MET A 1 -17.51 -10.99 6.17
CA MET A 1 -16.25 -10.76 5.42
C MET A 1 -15.68 -9.44 5.89
N LEU A 2 -14.40 -9.40 6.25
CA LEU A 2 -13.72 -8.20 6.68
C LEU A 2 -13.15 -7.46 5.45
N GLU A 3 -13.45 -6.16 5.33
CA GLU A 3 -12.89 -5.29 4.29
C GLU A 3 -12.00 -4.23 4.93
N ILE A 4 -10.79 -4.07 4.40
CA ILE A 4 -9.80 -3.11 4.93
C ILE A 4 -9.35 -2.18 3.79
N TYR A 5 -9.50 -0.89 4.01
CA TYR A 5 -8.97 0.17 3.16
C TYR A 5 -7.81 0.84 3.90
N LEU A 6 -6.58 0.58 3.46
CA LEU A 6 -5.37 1.20 4.03
C LEU A 6 -4.92 2.34 3.13
N PHE A 7 -4.94 3.56 3.65
CA PHE A 7 -4.51 4.76 2.96
C PHE A 7 -3.02 5.02 3.19
N VAL A 8 -2.25 5.08 2.10
CA VAL A 8 -0.79 5.04 2.15
C VAL A 8 -0.12 6.19 1.41
N ASN A 9 1.03 6.63 1.91
CA ASN A 9 2.01 7.36 1.11
C ASN A 9 2.93 6.33 0.44
N PRO A 10 2.93 6.21 -0.89
CA PRO A 10 3.67 5.16 -1.59
C PRO A 10 5.20 5.26 -1.45
N LEU A 11 5.72 6.36 -0.92
CA LEU A 11 7.16 6.55 -0.64
C LEU A 11 7.44 6.69 0.87
N GLY A 12 6.51 6.30 1.75
CA GLY A 12 6.64 6.45 3.18
C GLY A 12 7.00 5.15 3.91
N GLY A 13 8.13 5.12 4.64
CA GLY A 13 8.55 3.93 5.39
C GLY A 13 7.53 3.48 6.47
N LYS A 14 6.80 4.41 7.10
CA LYS A 14 5.68 4.06 8.01
C LYS A 14 4.56 3.33 7.27
N CYS A 15 4.26 3.73 6.03
CA CYS A 15 3.23 3.10 5.22
C CYS A 15 3.62 1.68 4.84
N LEU A 16 4.88 1.45 4.47
CA LEU A 16 5.39 0.10 4.21
C LEU A 16 5.24 -0.82 5.43
N ALA A 17 5.53 -0.33 6.64
CA ALA A 17 5.31 -1.10 7.87
C ALA A 17 3.83 -1.44 8.08
N SER A 18 2.93 -0.48 7.82
CA SER A 18 1.47 -0.68 7.90
C SER A 18 0.97 -1.68 6.84
N GLU A 19 1.47 -1.57 5.61
CA GLU A 19 1.15 -2.50 4.52
C GLU A 19 1.56 -3.94 4.87
N ARG A 20 2.76 -4.13 5.43
CA ARG A 20 3.25 -5.42 5.90
C ARG A 20 2.41 -5.97 7.06
N THR A 21 1.94 -5.10 7.95
CA THR A 21 1.04 -5.49 9.05
C THR A 21 -0.28 -6.03 8.51
N ILE A 22 -0.90 -5.35 7.54
CA ILE A 22 -2.15 -5.84 6.92
C ILE A 22 -1.91 -7.14 6.14
N LEU A 23 -0.77 -7.29 5.46
CA LEU A 23 -0.43 -8.54 4.79
C LEU A 23 -0.22 -9.70 5.77
N LYS A 24 0.40 -9.46 6.92
CA LYS A 24 0.54 -10.46 7.99
C LYS A 24 -0.84 -10.88 8.48
N LEU A 25 -1.67 -9.92 8.87
CA LEU A 25 -3.04 -10.17 9.31
C LEU A 25 -3.84 -11.01 8.29
N ALA A 26 -3.77 -10.67 7.01
CA ALA A 26 -4.49 -11.37 5.95
C ALA A 26 -4.06 -12.84 5.75
N ARG A 27 -2.86 -13.21 6.19
CA ARG A 27 -2.38 -14.59 6.19
C ARG A 27 -2.87 -15.40 7.40
N GLU A 28 -3.13 -14.72 8.50
CA GLU A 28 -3.45 -15.33 9.80
C GLU A 28 -4.96 -15.41 10.04
N LEU A 29 -5.77 -14.64 9.33
CA LEU A 29 -7.22 -14.69 9.43
C LEU A 29 -7.77 -15.91 8.68
N PRO A 30 -8.51 -16.78 9.38
CA PRO A 30 -9.14 -17.94 8.76
C PRO A 30 -10.33 -17.57 7.86
N GLU A 31 -10.95 -16.44 8.12
CA GLU A 31 -12.06 -15.91 7.35
C GLU A 31 -11.57 -15.15 6.12
N LYS A 32 -12.45 -15.06 5.16
CA LYS A 32 -12.15 -14.33 3.93
C LYS A 32 -12.03 -12.85 4.20
N ILE A 33 -10.83 -12.30 3.93
CA ILE A 33 -10.50 -10.90 4.07
C ILE A 33 -10.30 -10.27 2.68
N SER A 34 -10.84 -9.08 2.48
CA SER A 34 -10.55 -8.22 1.34
C SER A 34 -9.79 -6.97 1.83
N TYR A 35 -8.70 -6.61 1.17
CA TYR A 35 -7.95 -5.41 1.53
C TYR A 35 -7.41 -4.70 0.30
N GLN A 36 -7.32 -3.38 0.41
CA GLN A 36 -6.81 -2.50 -0.63
C GLN A 36 -5.86 -1.47 -0.04
N PHE A 37 -4.76 -1.19 -0.74
CA PHE A 37 -3.88 -0.07 -0.45
C PHE A 37 -4.26 1.07 -1.36
N ILE A 38 -4.65 2.19 -0.77
CA ILE A 38 -5.17 3.37 -1.48
C ILE A 38 -4.16 4.49 -1.33
N PRO A 39 -3.48 4.86 -2.42
CA PRO A 39 -2.46 5.89 -2.35
C PRO A 39 -3.07 7.27 -2.12
N LEU A 40 -2.48 8.02 -1.19
CA LEU A 40 -2.79 9.42 -0.95
C LEU A 40 -1.71 10.33 -1.55
N LEU A 41 -2.13 11.45 -2.10
CA LEU A 41 -1.25 12.53 -2.52
C LEU A 41 -1.70 13.82 -1.85
N SER A 42 -0.84 14.38 -1.01
CA SER A 42 -1.06 15.67 -0.37
C SER A 42 0.19 16.54 -0.50
N MET A 43 -0.02 17.82 -0.71
CA MET A 43 1.06 18.82 -0.75
C MET A 43 1.82 18.92 0.58
N GLN A 44 1.20 18.51 1.68
CA GLN A 44 1.79 18.57 3.04
C GLN A 44 2.63 17.33 3.39
N MET A 45 2.56 16.26 2.58
CA MET A 45 3.29 15.04 2.87
C MET A 45 4.79 15.20 2.68
N GLY A 46 5.57 14.91 3.74
CA GLY A 46 7.03 14.79 3.67
C GLY A 46 7.76 16.13 3.54
N HIS A 47 7.17 17.23 4.03
CA HIS A 47 7.91 18.48 4.14
C HIS A 47 8.93 18.40 5.28
N THR A 48 10.21 18.36 4.93
CA THR A 48 11.26 18.82 5.84
C THR A 48 11.16 20.35 5.91
N HIS A 49 11.20 20.91 7.10
CA HIS A 49 11.01 22.36 7.35
C HIS A 49 11.93 23.24 6.48
N ASN A 50 13.04 22.70 5.95
CA ASN A 50 14.06 23.42 5.20
C ASN A 50 14.10 23.12 3.70
N ALA A 51 13.16 22.31 3.18
CA ALA A 51 13.17 21.97 1.75
C ALA A 51 12.79 23.17 0.89
N SER A 52 13.56 23.42 -0.15
CA SER A 52 13.28 24.42 -1.19
C SER A 52 11.98 24.09 -1.95
N LEU A 53 11.42 25.07 -2.65
CA LEU A 53 10.25 24.86 -3.51
C LEU A 53 10.51 23.80 -4.59
N ALA A 54 11.72 23.80 -5.16
CA ALA A 54 12.11 22.81 -6.19
C ALA A 54 12.12 21.38 -5.63
N GLU A 55 12.70 21.17 -4.44
CA GLU A 55 12.73 19.86 -3.78
C GLU A 55 11.31 19.39 -3.42
N ARG A 56 10.45 20.29 -2.97
CA ARG A 56 9.04 19.97 -2.69
C ARG A 56 8.29 19.54 -3.94
N ASN A 57 8.47 20.27 -5.04
CA ASN A 57 7.86 19.95 -6.31
C ASN A 57 8.37 18.60 -6.83
N GLN A 58 9.67 18.33 -6.74
CA GLN A 58 10.24 17.05 -7.15
C GLN A 58 9.64 15.91 -6.32
N ALA A 59 9.62 16.02 -5.00
CA ALA A 59 9.06 15.02 -4.11
C ALA A 59 7.55 14.79 -4.34
N TYR A 60 6.80 15.81 -4.74
CA TYR A 60 5.40 15.68 -5.15
C TYR A 60 5.27 14.90 -6.47
N GLN A 61 6.09 15.25 -7.47
CA GLN A 61 6.10 14.57 -8.77
C GLN A 61 6.49 13.10 -8.64
N ASP A 62 7.50 12.79 -7.83
CA ASP A 62 7.94 11.41 -7.61
C ASP A 62 6.83 10.56 -6.97
N ARG A 63 6.12 11.10 -5.97
CA ARG A 63 4.95 10.41 -5.40
C ARG A 63 3.84 10.20 -6.42
N TYR A 64 3.54 11.23 -7.20
CA TYR A 64 2.49 11.14 -8.22
C TYR A 64 2.83 10.07 -9.27
N ARG A 65 4.08 10.03 -9.76
CA ARG A 65 4.55 9.01 -10.70
C ARG A 65 4.51 7.62 -10.08
N THR A 66 4.99 7.47 -8.84
CA THR A 66 4.89 6.19 -8.11
C THR A 66 3.44 5.71 -7.99
N ILE A 67 2.49 6.62 -7.77
CA ILE A 67 1.06 6.28 -7.72
C ILE A 67 0.57 5.76 -9.07
N LEU A 68 0.94 6.40 -10.18
CA LEU A 68 0.54 5.96 -11.51
C LEU A 68 1.15 4.60 -11.86
N ASP A 69 2.41 4.36 -11.50
CA ASP A 69 3.07 3.06 -11.65
C ASP A 69 2.34 1.97 -10.85
N TYR A 70 1.97 2.27 -9.62
CA TYR A 70 1.20 1.34 -8.79
C TYR A 70 -0.17 1.05 -9.40
N LYS A 71 -0.87 2.07 -9.97
CA LYS A 71 -2.15 1.86 -10.67
C LYS A 71 -1.98 0.99 -11.89
N ALA A 72 -0.95 1.21 -12.71
CA ALA A 72 -0.61 0.35 -13.84
C ALA A 72 -0.38 -1.10 -13.42
N ALA A 73 0.40 -1.31 -12.36
CA ALA A 73 0.63 -2.64 -11.80
C ALA A 73 -0.67 -3.29 -11.27
N LEU A 74 -1.60 -2.52 -10.68
CA LEU A 74 -2.90 -3.02 -10.20
C LEU A 74 -3.82 -3.49 -11.34
N PHE A 75 -3.71 -2.93 -12.54
CA PHE A 75 -4.50 -3.37 -13.71
C PHE A 75 -4.14 -4.80 -14.12
N GLN A 76 -2.93 -5.25 -13.80
CA GLN A 76 -2.49 -6.65 -14.00
C GLN A 76 -2.86 -7.57 -12.83
N GLY A 77 -3.62 -7.07 -11.86
CA GLY A 77 -4.15 -7.81 -10.72
C GLY A 77 -3.71 -7.26 -9.36
N LYS A 78 -4.64 -7.30 -8.39
CA LYS A 78 -4.44 -6.75 -7.04
C LYS A 78 -3.19 -7.31 -6.32
N LYS A 79 -2.90 -8.60 -6.49
CA LYS A 79 -1.72 -9.26 -5.88
C LYS A 79 -0.43 -8.72 -6.48
N ARG A 80 -0.35 -8.67 -7.81
CA ARG A 80 0.84 -8.17 -8.53
C ARG A 80 1.10 -6.70 -8.22
N GLY A 81 0.06 -5.87 -8.25
CA GLY A 81 0.20 -4.46 -7.89
C GLY A 81 0.76 -4.24 -6.49
N ARG A 82 0.24 -4.96 -5.48
CA ARG A 82 0.78 -4.87 -4.12
C ARG A 82 2.23 -5.37 -4.02
N GLN A 83 2.58 -6.45 -4.73
CA GLN A 83 3.96 -6.93 -4.78
C GLN A 83 4.90 -5.90 -5.39
N PHE A 84 4.49 -5.26 -6.49
CA PHE A 84 5.23 -4.18 -7.11
C PHE A 84 5.46 -3.01 -6.13
N LEU A 85 4.39 -2.51 -5.49
CA LEU A 85 4.50 -1.38 -4.55
C LEU A 85 5.48 -1.68 -3.42
N ILE A 86 5.30 -2.81 -2.73
CA ILE A 86 6.15 -3.19 -1.60
C ILE A 86 7.60 -3.40 -2.07
N ARG A 87 7.81 -4.06 -3.21
CA ARG A 87 9.16 -4.28 -3.73
C ARG A 87 9.85 -2.98 -4.11
N LEU A 88 9.12 -2.03 -4.69
CA LEU A 88 9.65 -0.70 -4.99
C LEU A 88 10.09 0.03 -3.72
N GLN A 89 9.23 0.08 -2.70
CA GLN A 89 9.52 0.69 -1.41
C GLN A 89 10.73 0.02 -0.73
N ASP A 90 10.78 -1.31 -0.70
CA ASP A 90 11.90 -2.07 -0.14
C ASP A 90 13.22 -1.72 -0.86
N THR A 91 13.22 -1.77 -2.20
CA THR A 91 14.40 -1.47 -2.98
C THR A 91 14.92 -0.05 -2.74
N MET A 92 14.01 0.92 -2.62
CA MET A 92 14.37 2.30 -2.33
C MET A 92 14.95 2.47 -0.93
N ILE A 93 14.37 1.82 0.07
CA ILE A 93 14.82 1.93 1.47
C ILE A 93 16.14 1.17 1.69
N GLU A 94 16.24 -0.06 1.21
CA GLU A 94 17.42 -0.92 1.40
C GLU A 94 18.68 -0.36 0.72
N ASN A 95 18.51 0.34 -0.39
CA ASN A 95 19.63 0.89 -1.18
C ASN A 95 19.74 2.41 -1.08
N GLU A 96 18.95 3.06 -0.22
CA GLU A 96 18.94 4.53 -0.07
C GLU A 96 18.70 5.28 -1.39
N LEU A 97 17.84 4.72 -2.25
CA LEU A 97 17.55 5.26 -3.58
C LEU A 97 16.35 6.20 -3.56
N SER A 98 16.41 7.23 -4.38
CA SER A 98 15.25 8.03 -4.74
C SER A 98 14.44 7.34 -5.85
N TYR A 99 13.17 7.70 -5.96
CA TYR A 99 12.33 7.21 -7.07
C TYR A 99 12.90 7.68 -8.42
N SER A 100 12.89 6.76 -9.38
CA SER A 100 13.06 7.05 -10.80
C SER A 100 12.21 6.11 -11.64
N GLU A 101 11.88 6.51 -12.87
CA GLU A 101 11.11 5.67 -13.79
C GLU A 101 11.88 4.40 -14.17
N ASP A 102 13.21 4.48 -14.27
CA ASP A 102 14.05 3.31 -14.53
C ASP A 102 14.00 2.30 -13.38
N LEU A 103 14.08 2.78 -12.12
CA LEU A 103 13.95 1.93 -10.96
C LEU A 103 12.57 1.26 -10.92
N ALA A 104 11.51 2.00 -11.17
CA ALA A 104 10.15 1.45 -11.21
C ALA A 104 10.00 0.39 -12.32
N THR A 105 10.62 0.62 -13.49
CA THR A 105 10.65 -0.33 -14.61
C THR A 105 11.41 -1.61 -14.25
N LEU A 106 12.56 -1.50 -13.60
CA LEU A 106 13.32 -2.66 -13.11
C LEU A 106 12.53 -3.49 -12.09
N VAL A 107 11.85 -2.81 -11.18
CA VAL A 107 11.00 -3.48 -10.17
C VAL A 107 9.77 -4.12 -10.82
N ALA A 108 9.17 -3.50 -11.82
CA ALA A 108 8.04 -4.05 -12.57
C ALA A 108 8.42 -5.38 -13.26
N ASP A 109 9.57 -5.41 -13.93
CA ASP A 109 10.12 -6.62 -14.54
C ASP A 109 10.42 -7.71 -13.48
N ALA A 110 11.10 -7.34 -12.39
CA ALA A 110 11.43 -8.25 -11.30
C ALA A 110 10.20 -8.81 -10.56
N THR A 111 9.05 -8.15 -10.66
CA THR A 111 7.76 -8.62 -10.10
C THR A 111 6.88 -9.32 -11.14
N HIS A 112 7.44 -9.62 -12.31
CA HIS A 112 6.80 -10.36 -13.41
C HIS A 112 5.50 -9.68 -13.91
N LEU A 113 5.53 -8.36 -14.01
CA LEU A 113 4.49 -7.63 -14.74
C LEU A 113 4.70 -7.78 -16.26
N ASP A 114 3.62 -7.74 -17.00
CA ASP A 114 3.68 -7.54 -18.43
C ASP A 114 4.20 -6.11 -18.70
N MET A 115 5.40 -6.03 -19.28
CA MET A 115 6.11 -4.76 -19.42
C MET A 115 5.47 -3.84 -20.45
N ASP A 116 4.92 -4.39 -21.53
CA ASP A 116 4.26 -3.59 -22.56
C ASP A 116 3.00 -2.93 -21.98
N MET A 117 2.18 -3.70 -21.26
CA MET A 117 1.02 -3.17 -20.54
C MET A 117 1.43 -2.16 -19.47
N PHE A 118 2.46 -2.45 -18.68
CA PHE A 118 2.89 -1.56 -17.61
C PHE A 118 3.35 -0.19 -18.14
N LEU A 119 4.17 -0.18 -19.20
CA LEU A 119 4.68 1.05 -19.81
C LEU A 119 3.58 1.89 -20.48
N GLU A 120 2.58 1.25 -21.08
CA GLU A 120 1.42 1.93 -21.64
C GLU A 120 0.52 2.47 -20.54
N ASP A 121 0.17 1.64 -19.57
CA ASP A 121 -0.81 1.96 -18.53
C ASP A 121 -0.34 3.05 -17.57
N ARG A 122 0.96 3.11 -17.25
CA ARG A 122 1.52 4.11 -16.30
C ARG A 122 1.31 5.57 -16.77
N HIS A 123 1.13 5.79 -18.07
CA HIS A 123 0.90 7.11 -18.65
C HIS A 123 -0.58 7.31 -19.08
N SER A 124 -1.42 6.30 -18.87
CA SER A 124 -2.79 6.28 -19.37
C SER A 124 -3.73 7.22 -18.60
N GLU A 125 -4.79 7.66 -19.27
CA GLU A 125 -5.91 8.36 -18.65
C GLU A 125 -6.67 7.46 -17.65
N ILE A 126 -6.63 6.14 -17.83
CA ILE A 126 -7.30 5.18 -16.96
C ILE A 126 -6.58 5.16 -15.59
N ALA A 127 -5.24 5.15 -15.56
CA ALA A 127 -4.47 5.23 -14.33
C ALA A 127 -4.75 6.54 -13.58
N ARG A 128 -4.79 7.67 -14.28
CA ARG A 128 -5.12 8.98 -13.69
C ARG A 128 -6.53 9.01 -13.11
N LYS A 129 -7.53 8.52 -13.85
CA LYS A 129 -8.93 8.45 -13.38
C LYS A 129 -9.06 7.52 -12.18
N SER A 130 -8.38 6.38 -12.18
CA SER A 130 -8.35 5.46 -11.05
C SER A 130 -7.78 6.13 -9.81
N PHE A 131 -6.69 6.90 -9.94
CA PHE A 131 -6.13 7.68 -8.84
C PHE A 131 -7.09 8.77 -8.34
N ILE A 132 -7.76 9.51 -9.23
CA ILE A 132 -8.77 10.52 -8.84
C ILE A 132 -9.90 9.87 -8.03
N THR A 133 -10.33 8.66 -8.41
CA THR A 133 -11.34 7.90 -7.66
C THR A 133 -10.85 7.58 -6.24
N ASP A 134 -9.59 7.20 -6.06
CA ASP A 134 -9.00 6.98 -4.74
C ASP A 134 -9.01 8.24 -3.87
N GLN A 135 -8.69 9.41 -4.47
CA GLN A 135 -8.70 10.67 -3.71
C GLN A 135 -10.13 11.06 -3.29
N ARG A 136 -11.13 10.80 -4.12
CA ARG A 136 -12.54 10.99 -3.76
C ARG A 136 -12.96 10.07 -2.62
N LEU A 137 -12.61 8.79 -2.71
CA LEU A 137 -12.88 7.83 -1.64
C LEU A 137 -12.24 8.25 -0.31
N ALA A 138 -10.98 8.71 -0.35
CA ALA A 138 -10.30 9.22 0.82
C ALA A 138 -11.03 10.44 1.44
N ALA A 139 -11.49 11.37 0.59
CA ALA A 139 -12.24 12.54 1.04
C ALA A 139 -13.60 12.14 1.64
N GLU A 140 -14.35 11.24 1.01
CA GLU A 140 -15.63 10.72 1.50
C GLU A 140 -15.49 10.01 2.86
N MET A 141 -14.38 9.28 3.06
CA MET A 141 -14.06 8.62 4.34
C MET A 141 -13.42 9.57 5.37
N GLY A 142 -13.23 10.85 5.05
CA GLY A 142 -12.61 11.83 5.95
C GLY A 142 -11.15 11.52 6.31
N ILE A 143 -10.41 10.92 5.38
CA ILE A 143 -9.00 10.56 5.57
C ILE A 143 -8.11 11.78 5.32
N GLN A 144 -7.33 12.15 6.32
CA GLN A 144 -6.44 13.31 6.25
C GLN A 144 -4.96 12.93 6.19
N HIS A 145 -4.60 11.78 6.76
CA HIS A 145 -3.20 11.35 6.92
C HIS A 145 -2.97 9.93 6.39
N PRO A 146 -1.79 9.65 5.81
CA PRO A 146 -1.42 8.29 5.42
C PRO A 146 -1.15 7.42 6.65
N SER A 147 -1.10 6.11 6.43
CA SER A 147 -1.12 5.06 7.47
C SER A 147 -2.42 5.04 8.28
N THR A 148 -3.51 5.50 7.69
CA THR A 148 -4.86 5.34 8.25
C THR A 148 -5.54 4.16 7.57
N ALA A 149 -6.19 3.29 8.35
CA ALA A 149 -7.01 2.22 7.82
C ALA A 149 -8.47 2.37 8.24
N VAL A 150 -9.38 1.92 7.36
CA VAL A 150 -10.80 1.79 7.68
C VAL A 150 -11.19 0.33 7.54
N PHE A 151 -11.79 -0.21 8.60
CA PHE A 151 -12.22 -1.60 8.70
C PHE A 151 -13.74 -1.67 8.61
N TYR A 152 -14.25 -2.49 7.71
CA TYR A 152 -15.68 -2.76 7.58
C TYR A 152 -15.96 -4.25 7.78
N ASN A 153 -16.92 -4.54 8.64
CA ASN A 153 -17.50 -5.87 8.69
C ASN A 153 -18.72 -5.91 7.76
N ALA A 154 -18.61 -6.63 6.65
CA ALA A 154 -19.69 -6.73 5.67
C ALA A 154 -20.97 -7.43 6.21
N LEU A 155 -20.94 -7.98 7.44
CA LEU A 155 -22.07 -8.60 8.11
C LEU A 155 -22.72 -7.67 9.16
N SER A 156 -22.12 -6.50 9.41
CA SER A 156 -22.62 -5.50 10.34
C SER A 156 -23.16 -4.29 9.57
N GLU A 157 -24.21 -3.67 10.09
CA GLU A 157 -24.73 -2.39 9.59
C GLU A 157 -23.93 -1.19 10.18
N ASP A 158 -22.91 -1.47 10.99
CA ASP A 158 -22.12 -0.43 11.65
C ASP A 158 -21.27 0.37 10.67
N ALA A 159 -21.03 1.61 11.02
CA ALA A 159 -20.08 2.45 10.31
C ALA A 159 -18.66 1.88 10.38
N GLY A 160 -17.86 2.06 9.33
CA GLY A 160 -16.48 1.59 9.31
C GLY A 160 -15.64 2.16 10.46
N LEU A 161 -14.81 1.33 11.07
CA LEU A 161 -13.90 1.72 12.14
C LEU A 161 -12.61 2.30 11.57
N LYS A 162 -12.37 3.58 11.81
CA LYS A 162 -11.14 4.27 11.40
C LYS A 162 -10.03 4.08 12.43
N VAL A 163 -8.83 3.68 11.98
CA VAL A 163 -7.63 3.41 12.78
C VAL A 163 -6.46 4.18 12.17
N GLU A 164 -5.83 5.06 12.96
CA GLU A 164 -4.74 5.93 12.50
C GLU A 164 -3.35 5.41 12.89
N GLU A 165 -3.28 4.46 13.80
CA GLU A 165 -2.06 3.78 14.19
C GLU A 165 -2.12 2.31 13.81
N ILE A 166 -1.34 1.91 12.80
CA ILE A 166 -1.37 0.56 12.25
C ILE A 166 -0.17 -0.21 12.80
N SER A 167 -0.39 -0.87 13.94
CA SER A 167 0.51 -1.88 14.50
C SER A 167 -0.21 -3.21 14.60
N TYR A 168 0.54 -4.32 14.59
CA TYR A 168 -0.09 -5.64 14.63
C TYR A 168 -1.01 -5.86 15.84
N PRO A 169 -0.63 -5.47 17.09
CA PRO A 169 -1.52 -5.61 18.25
C PRO A 169 -2.83 -4.84 18.08
N ILE A 170 -2.77 -3.58 17.61
CA ILE A 170 -3.96 -2.74 17.42
C ILE A 170 -4.88 -3.34 16.35
N VAL A 171 -4.32 -3.75 15.22
CA VAL A 171 -5.10 -4.34 14.12
C VAL A 171 -5.72 -5.67 14.53
N LYS A 172 -5.02 -6.47 15.33
CA LYS A 172 -5.54 -7.71 15.92
C LYS A 172 -6.75 -7.41 16.83
N GLU A 173 -6.62 -6.48 17.76
CA GLU A 173 -7.70 -6.06 18.65
C GLU A 173 -8.93 -5.55 17.88
N VAL A 174 -8.71 -4.76 16.84
CA VAL A 174 -9.79 -4.30 15.95
C VAL A 174 -10.51 -5.47 15.29
N CYS A 175 -9.79 -6.46 14.76
CA CYS A 175 -10.40 -7.63 14.15
C CYS A 175 -11.21 -8.44 15.17
N GLU A 176 -10.67 -8.65 16.34
CA GLU A 176 -11.35 -9.38 17.44
C GLU A 176 -12.62 -8.64 17.89
N SER A 177 -12.58 -7.31 18.01
CA SER A 177 -13.75 -6.49 18.34
C SER A 177 -14.85 -6.55 17.27
N GLN A 178 -14.48 -6.81 16.02
CA GLN A 178 -15.40 -7.01 14.89
C GLN A 178 -15.85 -8.48 14.74
N GLY A 179 -15.50 -9.37 15.68
CA GLY A 179 -15.89 -10.77 15.69
C GLY A 179 -15.02 -11.70 14.83
N PHE A 180 -13.81 -11.25 14.42
CA PHE A 180 -12.87 -12.08 13.66
C PHE A 180 -11.76 -12.60 14.58
N SER A 181 -11.71 -13.93 14.77
CA SER A 181 -10.67 -14.58 15.58
C SER A 181 -9.41 -14.81 14.77
N ILE A 182 -8.25 -14.46 15.31
CA ILE A 182 -6.95 -14.68 14.70
C ILE A 182 -6.36 -15.98 15.26
N ASN A 183 -6.11 -16.95 14.38
CA ASN A 183 -5.46 -18.21 14.76
C ASN A 183 -3.94 -18.00 14.87
N GLU A 184 -3.43 -18.04 16.11
CA GLU A 184 -1.97 -17.93 16.38
C GLU A 184 -1.16 -19.18 15.94
N ALA A 185 -1.79 -20.24 15.46
CA ALA A 185 -1.19 -21.56 15.23
C ALA A 185 -0.24 -21.67 14.00
N GLN A 186 0.06 -20.59 13.29
CA GLN A 186 0.94 -20.65 12.10
C GLN A 186 2.32 -19.99 12.26
N GLU A 187 2.72 -19.58 13.47
CA GLU A 187 4.05 -18.97 13.67
C GLU A 187 5.22 -19.95 13.51
N GLU A 188 5.01 -21.27 13.58
CA GLU A 188 6.10 -22.25 13.53
C GLU A 188 6.59 -22.66 12.13
N TYR A 189 5.92 -22.28 11.05
CA TYR A 189 6.27 -22.76 9.69
C TYR A 189 7.04 -21.77 8.81
N GLY A 190 7.32 -20.54 9.29
CA GLY A 190 7.96 -19.45 8.52
C GLY A 190 9.48 -19.37 8.62
N SER A 191 10.14 -20.16 9.46
CA SER A 191 11.58 -19.99 9.79
C SER A 191 12.56 -20.88 9.03
N ARG A 192 12.13 -21.61 8.00
CA ARG A 192 13.05 -22.45 7.20
C ARG A 192 12.86 -22.24 5.71
N ASN A 193 13.36 -21.14 5.19
CA ASN A 193 13.81 -21.10 3.79
C ASN A 193 15.05 -20.20 3.67
N ASN A 194 16.19 -20.83 3.89
CA ASN A 194 17.50 -20.35 3.45
C ASN A 194 17.48 -20.29 1.92
N PHE A 195 17.37 -19.12 1.35
CA PHE A 195 17.77 -18.90 -0.04
C PHE A 195 19.29 -18.85 -0.08
N ARG A 196 19.92 -19.94 -0.50
CA ARG A 196 21.29 -19.93 -1.02
C ARG A 196 21.22 -19.29 -2.40
N VAL A 197 21.92 -18.18 -2.53
CA VAL A 197 22.31 -17.58 -3.81
C VAL A 197 23.41 -18.46 -4.40
N LEU A 198 23.23 -18.91 -5.63
CA LEU A 198 24.30 -19.31 -6.54
C LEU A 198 24.39 -18.25 -7.62
#